data_f6b89e8f5b57e8f91e0c4b40b9b05fd5
#
_entry.id   f6b89e8f5b57e8f91e0c4b40b9b05fd5
#
_cell.length_a   1.000
_cell.length_b   1.000
_cell.length_c   1.000
_cell.angle_alpha   90.00
_cell.angle_beta   90.00
_cell.angle_gamma   90.00
#
_symmetry.space_group_name_H-M   'P 1'
#
loop_
_entity.id
_entity.type
_entity.pdbx_description
1 polymer ?
#
loop_
_entity_poly.entity_id
_entity_poly.type
_entity_poly.pdbx_seq_one_letter_code
_entity_poly.pdbx_strand_id
1 'polypeptide(L)'
;VLQAVSETARWLDRNVARAEDRLAEVAGWCAITAAGLLLPDGKARRLFGEAGLIRALGELVGDDGGVLSRSPLDQMEAIALLLQVEACYRATRRDPPQALDTMKGLLVPPLLALLHGDGSLGNWQGAGAVKAHRIAALVEASGVRTRPLRDVRQWGYQRVAAGKTLLQFD
;
A
#
# COMPACT_ATOMS: atom_id res chain seq x y z
N VAL A 1 18.42 21.48 4.83
CA VAL A 1 17.60 20.25 4.69
C VAL A 1 16.24 20.44 5.35
N LEU A 2 16.13 20.74 6.65
CA LEU A 2 14.85 20.88 7.36
C LEU A 2 13.91 21.95 6.76
N GLN A 3 14.45 23.07 6.30
CA GLN A 3 13.66 24.11 5.65
C GLN A 3 13.02 23.60 4.35
N ALA A 4 13.79 22.95 3.48
CA ALA A 4 13.27 22.36 2.24
C ALA A 4 12.16 21.32 2.50
N VAL A 5 12.36 20.43 3.49
CA VAL A 5 11.35 19.44 3.90
C VAL A 5 10.07 20.14 4.39
N SER A 6 10.19 21.22 5.18
CA SER A 6 9.03 21.98 5.67
C SER A 6 8.29 22.71 4.54
N GLU A 7 9.00 23.22 3.53
CA GLU A 7 8.42 23.87 2.34
C GLU A 7 7.69 22.84 1.49
N THR A 8 8.31 21.69 1.24
CA THR A 8 7.68 20.57 0.51
C THR A 8 6.41 20.08 1.23
N ALA A 9 6.46 19.93 2.55
CA ALA A 9 5.29 19.53 3.34
C ALA A 9 4.14 20.54 3.19
N ARG A 10 4.42 21.85 3.25
CA ARG A 10 3.41 22.90 3.02
C ARG A 10 2.85 22.90 1.60
N TRP A 11 3.67 22.54 0.63
CA TRP A 11 3.21 22.39 -0.75
C TRP A 11 2.27 21.20 -0.89
N LEU A 12 2.63 20.04 -0.31
CA LEU A 12 1.80 18.83 -0.27
C LEU A 12 0.45 19.11 0.42
N ASP A 13 0.44 19.78 1.58
CA ASP A 13 -0.80 20.12 2.31
C ASP A 13 -1.83 20.81 1.40
N ARG A 14 -1.39 21.56 0.38
CA ARG A 14 -2.26 22.32 -0.53
C ARG A 14 -2.58 21.62 -1.85
N ASN A 15 -1.79 20.62 -2.23
CA ASN A 15 -1.86 20.03 -3.56
C ASN A 15 -2.20 18.54 -3.59
N VAL A 16 -2.13 17.83 -2.46
CA VAL A 16 -2.35 16.36 -2.42
C VAL A 16 -3.69 15.95 -3.02
N ALA A 17 -4.76 16.70 -2.80
CA ALA A 17 -6.09 16.42 -3.37
C ALA A 17 -6.18 16.63 -4.90
N ARG A 18 -5.10 17.10 -5.53
CA ARG A 18 -4.99 17.29 -6.99
C ARG A 18 -4.07 16.24 -7.62
N ALA A 19 -3.76 15.17 -6.90
CA ALA A 19 -2.95 14.07 -7.43
C ALA A 19 -3.60 13.50 -8.70
N GLU A 20 -2.76 13.10 -9.66
CA GLU A 20 -3.22 12.62 -10.97
C GLU A 20 -3.93 11.26 -10.88
N ASP A 21 -3.50 10.45 -9.92
CA ASP A 21 -4.08 9.12 -9.66
C ASP A 21 -4.22 8.84 -8.15
N ARG A 22 -4.96 7.78 -7.83
CA ARG A 22 -5.27 7.40 -6.44
C ARG A 22 -4.05 6.94 -5.65
N LEU A 23 -3.11 6.28 -6.28
CA LEU A 23 -1.88 5.83 -5.60
C LEU A 23 -0.97 7.03 -5.28
N ALA A 24 -0.85 7.98 -6.20
CA ALA A 24 -0.14 9.23 -5.97
C ALA A 24 -0.78 10.06 -4.84
N GLU A 25 -2.12 10.07 -4.75
CA GLU A 25 -2.83 10.70 -3.63
C GLU A 25 -2.48 10.03 -2.30
N VAL A 26 -2.51 8.68 -2.23
CA VAL A 26 -2.10 7.92 -1.04
C VAL A 26 -0.66 8.22 -0.67
N ALA A 27 0.26 8.25 -1.63
CA ALA A 27 1.67 8.60 -1.39
C ALA A 27 1.82 10.02 -0.81
N GLY A 28 1.06 10.97 -1.33
CA GLY A 28 1.01 12.35 -0.80
C GLY A 28 0.52 12.40 0.65
N TRP A 29 -0.54 11.68 0.99
CA TRP A 29 -1.05 11.60 2.36
C TRP A 29 -0.09 10.88 3.31
N CYS A 30 0.61 9.83 2.84
CA CYS A 30 1.69 9.21 3.59
C CYS A 30 2.81 10.21 3.91
N ALA A 31 3.22 11.02 2.92
CA ALA A 31 4.27 12.03 3.10
C ALA A 31 3.83 13.14 4.07
N ILE A 32 2.57 13.61 4.02
CA ILE A 32 2.01 14.57 4.97
C ILE A 32 1.99 14.00 6.39
N THR A 33 1.56 12.76 6.55
CA THR A 33 1.54 12.07 7.84
C THR A 33 2.96 11.93 8.42
N ALA A 34 3.91 11.48 7.59
CA ALA A 34 5.31 11.36 7.97
C ALA A 34 5.93 12.72 8.36
N ALA A 35 5.66 13.77 7.59
CA ALA A 35 6.10 15.13 7.92
C ALA A 35 5.49 15.61 9.25
N GLY A 36 4.23 15.28 9.51
CA GLY A 36 3.56 15.59 10.77
C GLY A 36 4.11 14.82 11.98
N LEU A 37 4.70 13.65 11.75
CA LEU A 37 5.37 12.87 12.80
C LEU A 37 6.79 13.37 13.08
N LEU A 38 7.54 13.73 12.03
CA LEU A 38 8.98 13.95 12.09
C LEU A 38 9.37 15.42 12.28
N LEU A 39 8.50 16.37 11.90
CA LEU A 39 8.78 17.80 12.06
C LEU A 39 8.26 18.34 13.40
N PRO A 40 8.92 19.39 13.97
CA PRO A 40 8.41 20.08 15.14
C PRO A 40 6.97 20.58 14.92
N ASP A 41 6.19 20.61 16.00
CA ASP A 41 4.78 21.09 16.02
C ASP A 41 3.86 20.42 14.99
N GLY A 42 4.22 19.21 14.56
CA GLY A 42 3.56 18.50 13.48
C GLY A 42 2.21 17.85 13.84
N LYS A 43 1.70 17.97 15.07
CA LYS A 43 0.46 17.27 15.51
C LYS A 43 -0.74 17.56 14.61
N ALA A 44 -0.99 18.80 14.25
CA ALA A 44 -2.13 19.17 13.39
C ALA A 44 -1.97 18.58 11.99
N ARG A 45 -0.75 18.64 11.40
CA ARG A 45 -0.45 18.04 10.10
C ARG A 45 -0.58 16.53 10.13
N ARG A 46 -0.11 15.87 11.19
CA ARG A 46 -0.25 14.43 11.37
C ARG A 46 -1.72 14.02 11.35
N LEU A 47 -2.58 14.65 12.14
CA LEU A 47 -4.01 14.33 12.21
C LEU A 47 -4.71 14.59 10.85
N PHE A 48 -4.36 15.67 10.18
CA PHE A 48 -4.85 15.97 8.83
C PHE A 48 -4.39 14.89 7.82
N GLY A 49 -3.12 14.49 7.87
CA GLY A 49 -2.55 13.44 7.04
C GLY A 49 -3.20 12.08 7.28
N GLU A 50 -3.38 11.68 8.56
CA GLU A 50 -4.05 10.43 8.94
C GLU A 50 -5.48 10.35 8.37
N ALA A 51 -6.25 11.42 8.54
CA ALA A 51 -7.62 11.46 8.02
C ALA A 51 -7.66 11.36 6.49
N GLY A 52 -6.78 12.10 5.80
CA GLY A 52 -6.65 12.04 4.34
C GLY A 52 -6.20 10.68 3.85
N LEU A 53 -5.21 10.08 4.52
CA LEU A 53 -4.68 8.76 4.18
C LEU A 53 -5.75 7.66 4.29
N ILE A 54 -6.50 7.63 5.40
CA ILE A 54 -7.57 6.64 5.61
C ILE A 54 -8.63 6.76 4.51
N ARG A 55 -9.05 7.99 4.19
CA ARG A 55 -10.01 8.24 3.11
C ARG A 55 -9.46 7.78 1.76
N ALA A 56 -8.25 8.20 1.40
CA ALA A 56 -7.63 7.88 0.11
C ALA A 56 -7.40 6.36 -0.07
N LEU A 57 -7.04 5.65 1.01
CA LEU A 57 -6.96 4.18 1.00
C LEU A 57 -8.32 3.53 0.76
N GLY A 58 -9.39 4.05 1.38
CA GLY A 58 -10.75 3.56 1.14
C GLY A 58 -11.24 3.79 -0.30
N GLU A 59 -10.66 4.77 -1.01
CA GLU A 59 -10.95 5.06 -2.42
C GLU A 59 -10.01 4.31 -3.40
N LEU A 60 -8.85 3.84 -2.91
CA LEU A 60 -7.88 3.08 -3.70
C LEU A 60 -8.19 1.58 -3.72
N VAL A 61 -8.72 1.04 -2.61
CA VAL A 61 -8.83 -0.40 -2.36
C VAL A 61 -10.27 -0.86 -2.52
N GLY A 62 -10.49 -1.90 -3.31
CA GLY A 62 -11.79 -2.55 -3.49
C GLY A 62 -12.17 -3.45 -2.30
N ASP A 63 -13.38 -3.97 -2.32
CA ASP A 63 -13.96 -4.78 -1.23
C ASP A 63 -13.19 -6.09 -0.96
N ASP A 64 -12.50 -6.62 -1.97
CA ASP A 64 -11.66 -7.82 -1.84
C ASP A 64 -10.20 -7.49 -1.45
N GLY A 65 -9.89 -6.23 -1.20
CA GLY A 65 -8.55 -5.76 -0.84
C GLY A 65 -7.61 -5.53 -2.03
N GLY A 66 -8.05 -5.71 -3.26
CA GLY A 66 -7.30 -5.37 -4.46
C GLY A 66 -7.36 -3.87 -4.77
N VAL A 67 -6.25 -3.28 -5.24
CA VAL A 67 -6.26 -1.89 -5.70
C VAL A 67 -7.06 -1.75 -7.00
N LEU A 68 -7.84 -0.67 -7.13
CA LEU A 68 -8.78 -0.47 -8.26
C LEU A 68 -8.09 -0.32 -9.62
N SER A 69 -6.80 0.04 -9.66
CA SER A 69 -5.99 0.04 -10.89
C SER A 69 -5.73 -1.37 -11.43
N ARG A 70 -6.01 -2.41 -10.66
CA ARG A 70 -5.73 -3.82 -10.96
C ARG A 70 -4.24 -4.13 -11.17
N SER A 71 -3.36 -3.19 -10.86
CA SER A 71 -1.91 -3.36 -10.97
C SER A 71 -1.33 -4.03 -9.72
N PRO A 72 -0.71 -5.21 -9.82
CA PRO A 72 -0.03 -5.82 -8.68
C PRO A 72 1.18 -5.00 -8.19
N LEU A 73 1.79 -4.17 -9.04
CA LEU A 73 2.84 -3.24 -8.61
C LEU A 73 2.28 -2.14 -7.73
N ASP A 74 1.12 -1.57 -8.09
CA ASP A 74 0.44 -0.57 -7.27
C ASP A 74 0.00 -1.17 -5.93
N GLN A 75 -0.43 -2.43 -5.92
CA GLN A 75 -0.72 -3.18 -4.70
C GLN A 75 0.51 -3.27 -3.79
N MET A 76 1.67 -3.61 -4.36
CA MET A 76 2.93 -3.68 -3.62
C MET A 76 3.35 -2.30 -3.12
N GLU A 77 3.20 -1.27 -3.95
CA GLU A 77 3.55 0.11 -3.59
C GLU A 77 2.66 0.62 -2.45
N ALA A 78 1.35 0.37 -2.50
CA ALA A 78 0.44 0.73 -1.41
C ALA A 78 0.86 0.08 -0.08
N ILE A 79 1.24 -1.20 -0.07
CA ILE A 79 1.78 -1.87 1.12
C ILE A 79 3.08 -1.21 1.57
N ALA A 80 4.01 -0.92 0.65
CA ALA A 80 5.29 -0.31 0.97
C ALA A 80 5.12 1.10 1.58
N LEU A 81 4.20 1.91 1.06
CA LEU A 81 3.87 3.23 1.60
C LEU A 81 3.36 3.15 3.04
N LEU A 82 2.49 2.20 3.34
CA LEU A 82 2.01 1.98 4.71
C LEU A 82 3.15 1.59 5.66
N LEU A 83 4.06 0.71 5.23
CA LEU A 83 5.23 0.32 6.01
C LEU A 83 6.17 1.50 6.28
N GLN A 84 6.34 2.41 5.33
CA GLN A 84 7.13 3.64 5.52
C GLN A 84 6.51 4.55 6.58
N VAL A 85 5.20 4.75 6.53
CA VAL A 85 4.49 5.55 7.55
C VAL A 85 4.61 4.90 8.92
N GLU A 86 4.43 3.59 9.03
CA GLU A 86 4.62 2.86 10.29
C GLU A 86 6.04 2.97 10.84
N ALA A 87 7.05 2.98 9.96
CA ALA A 87 8.43 3.23 10.38
C ALA A 87 8.58 4.62 11.03
N CYS A 88 7.88 5.65 10.52
CA CYS A 88 7.85 6.98 11.12
C CYS A 88 7.15 6.98 12.48
N TYR A 89 6.07 6.23 12.65
CA TYR A 89 5.41 6.05 13.95
C TYR A 89 6.36 5.40 14.97
N ARG A 90 7.02 4.30 14.58
CA ARG A 90 8.00 3.63 15.44
C ARG A 90 9.15 4.56 15.84
N ALA A 91 9.70 5.32 14.88
CA ALA A 91 10.79 6.26 15.12
C ALA A 91 10.41 7.36 16.12
N THR A 92 9.15 7.75 16.14
CA THR A 92 8.62 8.79 17.05
C THR A 92 7.98 8.21 18.31
N ARG A 93 8.05 6.89 18.52
CA ARG A 93 7.45 6.16 19.65
C ARG A 93 5.96 6.47 19.83
N ARG A 94 5.22 6.45 18.72
CA ARG A 94 3.77 6.66 18.66
C ARG A 94 3.12 5.44 18.02
N ASP A 95 1.89 5.17 18.42
CA ASP A 95 1.09 4.11 17.81
C ASP A 95 0.39 4.63 16.56
N PRO A 96 0.42 3.88 15.44
CA PRO A 96 -0.34 4.21 14.25
C PRO A 96 -1.86 4.01 14.49
N PRO A 97 -2.73 4.68 13.74
CA PRO A 97 -4.15 4.37 13.73
C PRO A 97 -4.39 2.91 13.34
N GLN A 98 -5.29 2.21 14.05
CA GLN A 98 -5.62 0.81 13.76
C GLN A 98 -6.10 0.57 12.33
N ALA A 99 -6.67 1.59 11.68
CA ALA A 99 -7.08 1.54 10.29
C ALA A 99 -5.93 1.18 9.33
N LEU A 100 -4.68 1.56 9.64
CA LEU A 100 -3.52 1.22 8.80
C LEU A 100 -3.19 -0.27 8.88
N ASP A 101 -3.27 -0.88 10.06
CA ASP A 101 -3.13 -2.33 10.22
C ASP A 101 -4.24 -3.10 9.50
N THR A 102 -5.48 -2.60 9.61
CA THR A 102 -6.63 -3.17 8.89
C THR A 102 -6.39 -3.13 7.37
N MET A 103 -5.92 -2.00 6.83
CA MET A 103 -5.63 -1.87 5.40
C MET A 103 -4.51 -2.79 4.94
N LYS A 104 -3.42 -2.96 5.70
CA LYS A 104 -2.39 -3.98 5.37
C LYS A 104 -2.98 -5.39 5.35
N GLY A 105 -3.82 -5.70 6.33
CA GLY A 105 -4.54 -6.98 6.40
C GLY A 105 -5.42 -7.25 5.19
N LEU A 106 -6.00 -6.21 4.58
CA LEU A 106 -6.79 -6.31 3.36
C LEU A 106 -5.91 -6.41 2.10
N LEU A 107 -4.82 -5.64 2.02
CA LEU A 107 -3.98 -5.56 0.82
C LEU A 107 -3.12 -6.82 0.58
N VAL A 108 -2.65 -7.50 1.62
CA VAL A 108 -1.70 -8.61 1.48
C VAL A 108 -2.33 -9.89 0.90
N PRO A 109 -3.52 -10.35 1.31
CA PRO A 109 -4.10 -11.61 0.81
C PRO A 109 -4.33 -11.65 -0.71
N PRO A 110 -4.85 -10.59 -1.38
CA PRO A 110 -5.00 -10.60 -2.85
C PRO A 110 -3.65 -10.63 -3.57
N LEU A 111 -2.63 -9.91 -3.07
CA LEU A 111 -1.29 -9.99 -3.64
C LEU A 111 -0.75 -11.43 -3.63
N LEU A 112 -0.91 -12.14 -2.50
CA LEU A 112 -0.50 -13.54 -2.38
C LEU A 112 -1.25 -14.47 -3.34
N ALA A 113 -2.50 -14.14 -3.70
CA ALA A 113 -3.30 -14.94 -4.63
C ALA A 113 -2.77 -14.89 -6.07
N LEU A 114 -2.00 -13.86 -6.44
CA LEU A 114 -1.42 -13.71 -7.77
C LEU A 114 -0.02 -14.32 -7.92
N LEU A 115 0.54 -14.90 -6.85
CA LEU A 115 1.87 -15.47 -6.93
C LEU A 115 1.90 -16.79 -7.72
N HIS A 116 2.94 -16.95 -8.52
CA HIS A 116 3.29 -18.23 -9.14
C HIS A 116 3.77 -19.24 -8.09
N GLY A 117 3.95 -20.50 -8.51
CA GLY A 117 4.41 -21.57 -7.63
C GLY A 117 5.79 -21.37 -7.02
N ASP A 118 6.63 -20.55 -7.65
CA ASP A 118 7.95 -20.15 -7.17
C ASP A 118 7.94 -18.87 -6.32
N GLY A 119 6.76 -18.30 -6.07
CA GLY A 119 6.57 -17.06 -5.31
C GLY A 119 6.83 -15.78 -6.11
N SER A 120 7.11 -15.87 -7.40
CA SER A 120 7.24 -14.70 -8.28
C SER A 120 5.87 -14.18 -8.73
N LEU A 121 5.87 -12.98 -9.31
CA LEU A 121 4.68 -12.33 -9.86
C LEU A 121 4.86 -12.16 -11.36
N GLY A 122 3.82 -12.48 -12.13
CA GLY A 122 3.79 -12.32 -13.58
C GLY A 122 3.60 -10.88 -14.03
N ASN A 123 3.58 -10.69 -15.36
CA ASN A 123 3.35 -9.39 -16.00
C ASN A 123 1.84 -9.15 -16.13
N TRP A 124 1.27 -8.42 -15.17
CA TRP A 124 -0.14 -8.07 -15.17
C TRP A 124 -0.33 -6.56 -15.29
N GLN A 125 -1.31 -6.12 -16.06
CA GLN A 125 -1.68 -4.70 -16.19
C GLN A 125 -0.47 -3.78 -16.45
N GLY A 126 0.41 -4.18 -17.36
CA GLY A 126 1.63 -3.42 -17.69
C GLY A 126 2.75 -3.49 -16.64
N ALA A 127 2.53 -4.20 -15.55
CA ALA A 127 3.56 -4.45 -14.56
C ALA A 127 4.62 -5.41 -15.10
N GLY A 128 5.89 -5.12 -14.88
CA GLY A 128 6.98 -6.08 -15.13
C GLY A 128 6.97 -7.23 -14.12
N ALA A 129 7.60 -8.35 -14.47
CA ALA A 129 7.76 -9.47 -13.56
C ALA A 129 8.52 -9.08 -12.29
N VAL A 130 8.02 -9.53 -11.15
CA VAL A 130 8.64 -9.28 -9.83
C VAL A 130 9.20 -10.58 -9.27
N LYS A 131 10.49 -10.55 -8.88
CA LYS A 131 11.16 -11.70 -8.30
C LYS A 131 10.62 -12.05 -6.92
N ALA A 132 10.50 -13.35 -6.62
CA ALA A 132 9.96 -13.89 -5.39
C ALA A 132 10.54 -13.25 -4.11
N HIS A 133 11.86 -13.03 -4.04
CA HIS A 133 12.49 -12.48 -2.84
C HIS A 133 12.03 -11.05 -2.49
N ARG A 134 11.68 -10.23 -3.49
CA ARG A 134 11.17 -8.88 -3.26
C ARG A 134 9.78 -8.91 -2.65
N ILE A 135 8.94 -9.82 -3.12
CA ILE A 135 7.58 -10.00 -2.59
C ILE A 135 7.65 -10.58 -1.19
N ALA A 136 8.48 -11.62 -0.99
CA ALA A 136 8.66 -12.24 0.32
C ALA A 136 9.13 -11.21 1.37
N ALA A 137 10.11 -10.36 1.03
CA ALA A 137 10.58 -9.31 1.92
C ALA A 137 9.48 -8.28 2.26
N LEU A 138 8.65 -7.89 1.29
CA LEU A 138 7.54 -6.97 1.51
C LEU A 138 6.47 -7.59 2.44
N VAL A 139 6.09 -8.84 2.18
CA VAL A 139 5.11 -9.58 2.98
C VAL A 139 5.63 -9.80 4.41
N GLU A 140 6.88 -10.19 4.56
CA GLU A 140 7.54 -10.34 5.86
C GLU A 140 7.54 -9.02 6.63
N ALA A 141 7.95 -7.93 5.99
CA ALA A 141 7.95 -6.59 6.60
C ALA A 141 6.55 -6.12 7.01
N SER A 142 5.50 -6.55 6.30
CA SER A 142 4.11 -6.21 6.65
C SER A 142 3.65 -6.80 7.97
N GLY A 143 4.28 -7.89 8.43
CA GLY A 143 3.87 -8.64 9.62
C GLY A 143 2.53 -9.37 9.46
N VAL A 144 1.88 -9.29 8.30
CA VAL A 144 0.58 -9.92 8.06
C VAL A 144 0.76 -11.42 7.83
N ARG A 145 0.18 -12.21 8.73
CA ARG A 145 0.15 -13.69 8.62
C ARG A 145 -1.21 -14.11 8.09
N THR A 146 -1.27 -14.40 6.81
CA THR A 146 -2.51 -14.76 6.13
C THR A 146 -2.27 -15.82 5.07
N ARG A 147 -3.38 -16.36 4.53
CA ARG A 147 -3.38 -17.22 3.36
C ARG A 147 -3.76 -16.40 2.12
N PRO A 148 -3.32 -16.84 0.92
CA PRO A 148 -3.83 -16.27 -0.33
C PRO A 148 -5.36 -16.32 -0.36
N LEU A 149 -5.99 -15.29 -0.92
CA LEU A 149 -7.42 -15.35 -1.22
C LEU A 149 -7.69 -16.52 -2.19
N ARG A 150 -8.81 -17.20 -1.96
CA ARG A 150 -9.27 -18.26 -2.89
C ARG A 150 -9.92 -17.67 -4.14
N ASP A 151 -10.49 -16.51 -4.00
CA ASP A 151 -11.24 -15.82 -5.03
C ASP A 151 -10.79 -14.35 -5.09
N VAL A 152 -10.34 -13.92 -6.24
CA VAL A 152 -9.90 -12.55 -6.54
C VAL A 152 -10.63 -12.00 -7.77
N ARG A 153 -11.84 -12.53 -8.06
CA ARG A 153 -12.64 -12.14 -9.22
C ARG A 153 -13.09 -10.67 -9.17
N GLN A 154 -13.32 -10.14 -7.99
CA GLN A 154 -13.66 -8.72 -7.84
C GLN A 154 -12.49 -7.82 -8.24
N TRP A 155 -11.26 -8.26 -7.96
CA TRP A 155 -10.05 -7.60 -8.44
C TRP A 155 -9.81 -7.86 -9.95
N GLY A 156 -10.61 -8.75 -10.57
CA GLY A 156 -10.57 -9.05 -11.99
C GLY A 156 -9.67 -10.21 -12.37
N TYR A 157 -9.09 -10.91 -11.41
CA TYR A 157 -8.23 -12.07 -11.67
C TYR A 157 -8.90 -13.38 -11.32
N GLN A 158 -8.53 -14.42 -12.05
CA GLN A 158 -8.91 -15.78 -11.71
C GLN A 158 -7.68 -16.67 -11.56
N ARG A 159 -7.72 -17.55 -10.60
CA ARG A 159 -6.66 -18.49 -10.28
C ARG A 159 -7.24 -19.90 -10.13
N VAL A 160 -6.75 -20.81 -10.94
CA VAL A 160 -7.10 -22.25 -10.87
C VAL A 160 -5.84 -23.06 -10.68
N ALA A 161 -5.84 -23.94 -9.69
CA ALA A 161 -4.73 -24.86 -9.44
C ALA A 161 -5.21 -26.31 -9.50
N ALA A 162 -4.53 -27.14 -10.28
CA ALA A 162 -4.77 -28.56 -10.42
C ALA A 162 -3.43 -29.33 -10.43
N GLY A 163 -3.18 -30.11 -9.39
CA GLY A 163 -1.91 -30.79 -9.19
C GLY A 163 -0.73 -29.81 -9.17
N LYS A 164 0.18 -29.93 -10.14
CA LYS A 164 1.33 -29.03 -10.29
C LYS A 164 1.09 -27.85 -11.23
N THR A 165 -0.11 -27.77 -11.82
CA THR A 165 -0.44 -26.72 -12.79
C THR A 165 -1.17 -25.60 -12.10
N LEU A 166 -0.70 -24.37 -12.32
CA LEU A 166 -1.35 -23.13 -11.91
C LEU A 166 -1.71 -22.34 -13.16
N LEU A 167 -2.98 -22.02 -13.31
CA LEU A 167 -3.50 -21.11 -14.33
C LEU A 167 -3.94 -19.82 -13.67
N GLN A 168 -3.52 -18.72 -14.24
CA GLN A 168 -3.97 -17.37 -13.86
C GLN A 168 -4.39 -16.65 -15.13
N PHE A 169 -5.51 -15.95 -15.07
CA PHE A 169 -6.02 -15.13 -16.17
C PHE A 169 -6.72 -13.89 -15.65
N ASP A 170 -6.69 -12.90 -16.49
CA ASP A 170 -7.25 -11.57 -16.31
C ASP A 170 -8.44 -11.37 -17.28
#